data_d34000e49a0ca522a3ca8532851e19eb
#
_entry.id   d34000e49a0ca522a3ca8532851e19eb
#
_cell.length_a   1.000
_cell.length_b   1.000
_cell.length_c   1.000
_cell.angle_alpha   90.00
_cell.angle_beta   90.00
_cell.angle_gamma   90.00
#
_symmetry.space_group_name_H-M   'P 1'
#
loop_
_entity.id
_entity.type
_entity.pdbx_description
1 polymer ?
#
loop_
_entity_poly.entity_id
_entity_poly.type
_entity_poly.pdbx_seq_one_letter_code
_entity_poly.pdbx_strand_id
1 'polypeptide(L)'
;MGLTIKEIIKLVDHLEMKLIAGEAGTDNEVTWTHVVDSDTISAFLQGKELVFTTGIGLNKDLPLIELVKDVYRDGASGIVINIGPYIDAIGQDILDFADEKGFPVFEVPWHVHMAEIMRIICYEITRQQQNVIEITAALN
;
A
#
# COMPACT_ATOMS: atom_id res chain seq x y z
N MET A 1 7.04 6.95 13.61
CA MET A 1 5.68 7.40 13.32
C MET A 1 5.46 7.49 11.81
N GLY A 2 4.31 7.06 11.37
CA GLY A 2 3.89 7.15 9.98
C GLY A 2 2.46 7.64 9.92
N LEU A 3 1.88 7.50 8.74
CA LEU A 3 0.46 7.78 8.52
C LEU A 3 -0.34 6.50 8.73
N THR A 4 -1.58 6.61 9.22
CA THR A 4 -2.48 5.46 9.17
C THR A 4 -3.08 5.34 7.78
N ILE A 5 -3.56 4.15 7.45
CA ILE A 5 -4.30 3.92 6.19
C ILE A 5 -5.49 4.91 6.10
N LYS A 6 -6.19 5.13 7.20
CA LYS A 6 -7.33 6.06 7.27
C LYS A 6 -6.91 7.49 6.88
N GLU A 7 -5.78 7.94 7.38
CA GLU A 7 -5.24 9.27 7.03
C GLU A 7 -4.84 9.34 5.56
N ILE A 8 -4.26 8.25 5.03
CA ILE A 8 -3.88 8.17 3.61
C ILE A 8 -5.10 8.26 2.71
N ILE A 9 -6.20 7.59 3.05
CA ILE A 9 -7.45 7.66 2.28
C ILE A 9 -7.90 9.11 2.11
N LYS A 10 -7.85 9.90 3.19
CA LYS A 10 -8.20 11.32 3.12
C LYS A 10 -7.21 12.13 2.31
N LEU A 11 -5.93 11.83 2.44
CA LEU A 11 -4.85 12.57 1.79
C LEU A 11 -4.90 12.46 0.26
N VAL A 12 -5.30 11.29 -0.25
CA VAL A 12 -5.31 11.01 -1.69
C VAL A 12 -6.73 10.82 -2.25
N ASP A 13 -7.74 11.32 -1.58
CA ASP A 13 -9.15 11.14 -1.98
C ASP A 13 -9.46 11.68 -3.38
N HIS A 14 -8.67 12.65 -3.87
CA HIS A 14 -8.81 13.25 -5.19
C HIS A 14 -8.15 12.43 -6.32
N LEU A 15 -7.51 11.30 -6.00
CA LEU A 15 -6.73 10.52 -6.96
C LEU A 15 -7.32 9.15 -7.29
N GLU A 16 -8.59 8.94 -7.02
CA GLU A 16 -9.32 7.71 -7.38
C GLU A 16 -8.70 6.43 -6.79
N MET A 17 -7.97 6.54 -5.69
CA MET A 17 -7.51 5.37 -4.94
C MET A 17 -8.64 4.88 -4.04
N LYS A 18 -9.16 3.69 -4.32
CA LYS A 18 -10.38 3.20 -3.71
C LYS A 18 -10.13 1.96 -2.86
N LEU A 19 -10.52 2.02 -1.58
CA LEU A 19 -10.49 0.86 -0.70
C LEU A 19 -11.60 -0.12 -1.09
N ILE A 20 -11.24 -1.36 -1.39
CA ILE A 20 -12.19 -2.38 -1.82
C ILE A 20 -12.34 -3.54 -0.85
N ALA A 21 -11.40 -3.73 0.07
CA ALA A 21 -11.46 -4.79 1.07
C ALA A 21 -10.49 -4.48 2.22
N GLY A 22 -10.64 -5.21 3.33
CA GLY A 22 -9.74 -5.08 4.46
C GLY A 22 -9.98 -3.86 5.33
N GLU A 23 -11.22 -3.38 5.40
CA GLU A 23 -11.57 -2.15 6.15
C GLU A 23 -11.13 -2.20 7.61
N ALA A 24 -11.10 -3.38 8.22
CA ALA A 24 -10.69 -3.53 9.62
C ALA A 24 -9.23 -3.11 9.86
N GLY A 25 -8.41 -3.02 8.80
CA GLY A 25 -7.01 -2.63 8.90
C GLY A 25 -6.74 -1.15 8.64
N THR A 26 -7.76 -0.30 8.59
CA THR A 26 -7.56 1.13 8.28
C THR A 26 -6.81 1.91 9.37
N ASP A 27 -6.64 1.33 10.55
CA ASP A 27 -5.80 1.91 11.61
C ASP A 27 -4.33 1.48 11.48
N ASN A 28 -3.99 0.61 10.54
CA ASN A 28 -2.60 0.20 10.33
C ASN A 28 -1.74 1.42 9.99
N GLU A 29 -0.56 1.47 10.62
CA GLU A 29 0.43 2.51 10.35
C GLU A 29 1.18 2.19 9.06
N VAL A 30 1.47 3.22 8.26
CA VAL A 30 2.28 3.13 7.06
C VAL A 30 3.55 3.95 7.27
N THR A 31 4.70 3.30 7.22
CA THR A 31 6.00 3.95 7.45
C THR A 31 6.68 4.39 6.16
N TRP A 32 6.35 3.77 5.04
CA TRP A 32 6.88 4.12 3.72
C TRP A 32 6.06 3.44 2.62
N THR A 33 6.44 3.65 1.39
CA THR A 33 5.85 3.01 0.22
C THR A 33 6.88 2.13 -0.47
N HIS A 34 6.43 1.08 -1.16
CA HIS A 34 7.32 0.17 -1.86
C HIS A 34 6.60 -0.46 -3.04
N VAL A 35 7.26 -0.49 -4.21
CA VAL A 35 6.71 -1.16 -5.39
C VAL A 35 7.17 -2.61 -5.37
N VAL A 36 6.23 -3.54 -5.47
CA VAL A 36 6.51 -4.97 -5.49
C VAL A 36 5.80 -5.59 -6.69
N ASP A 37 6.57 -6.00 -7.69
CA ASP A 37 6.07 -6.65 -8.89
C ASP A 37 6.57 -8.10 -9.03
N SER A 38 7.25 -8.62 -8.02
CA SER A 38 7.71 -10.01 -7.98
C SER A 38 7.84 -10.49 -6.54
N ASP A 39 7.83 -11.80 -6.34
CA ASP A 39 8.00 -12.43 -5.03
C ASP A 39 9.37 -12.15 -4.40
N THR A 40 10.39 -12.03 -5.24
CA THR A 40 11.76 -11.77 -4.79
C THR A 40 11.87 -10.42 -4.07
N ILE A 41 11.12 -9.42 -4.55
CA ILE A 41 11.18 -8.07 -3.99
C ILE A 41 10.45 -7.98 -2.65
N SER A 42 9.40 -8.80 -2.44
CA SER A 42 8.65 -8.77 -1.18
C SER A 42 9.53 -9.09 0.03
N ALA A 43 10.58 -9.88 -0.15
CA ALA A 43 11.51 -10.23 0.92
C ALA A 43 12.31 -9.04 1.44
N PHE A 44 12.33 -7.90 0.72
CA PHE A 44 13.03 -6.70 1.14
C PHE A 44 12.14 -5.74 1.96
N LEU A 45 10.88 -6.08 2.21
CA LEU A 45 10.03 -5.27 3.05
C LEU A 45 10.55 -5.31 4.49
N GLN A 46 10.55 -4.14 5.12
CA GLN A 46 10.97 -4.00 6.52
C GLN A 46 9.79 -4.07 7.49
N GLY A 47 8.59 -3.98 6.95
CA GLY A 47 7.35 -3.99 7.70
C GLY A 47 6.67 -2.63 7.70
N LYS A 48 5.34 -2.63 7.66
CA LYS A 48 4.48 -1.45 7.68
C LYS A 48 4.56 -0.58 6.42
N GLU A 49 5.08 -1.11 5.31
CA GLU A 49 5.01 -0.41 4.04
C GLU A 49 3.61 -0.52 3.42
N LEU A 50 3.18 0.52 2.71
CA LEU A 50 2.08 0.39 1.76
C LEU A 50 2.68 -0.05 0.43
N VAL A 51 2.30 -1.24 -0.02
CA VAL A 51 2.86 -1.85 -1.22
C VAL A 51 2.03 -1.45 -2.44
N PHE A 52 2.71 -1.18 -3.55
CA PHE A 52 2.10 -0.84 -4.84
C PHE A 52 2.52 -1.87 -5.87
N THR A 53 1.56 -2.34 -6.67
CA THR A 53 1.86 -3.28 -7.75
C THR A 53 1.10 -2.94 -9.03
N THR A 54 1.77 -3.14 -10.18
CA THR A 54 1.14 -3.03 -11.52
C THR A 54 0.76 -4.39 -12.08
N GLY A 55 1.27 -5.46 -11.48
CA GLY A 55 1.07 -6.82 -11.97
C GLY A 55 2.03 -7.25 -13.06
N ILE A 56 2.99 -6.40 -13.44
CA ILE A 56 3.88 -6.69 -14.57
C ILE A 56 4.71 -7.97 -14.38
N GLY A 57 5.03 -8.35 -13.15
CA GLY A 57 5.78 -9.56 -12.85
C GLY A 57 4.92 -10.79 -12.58
N LEU A 58 3.59 -10.66 -12.66
CA LEU A 58 2.69 -11.75 -12.34
C LEU A 58 2.57 -12.74 -13.50
N ASN A 59 2.42 -14.02 -13.16
CA ASN A 59 2.25 -15.10 -14.12
C ASN A 59 1.56 -16.30 -13.44
N LYS A 60 1.49 -17.45 -14.11
CA LYS A 60 0.84 -18.64 -13.55
C LYS A 60 1.50 -19.13 -12.26
N ASP A 61 2.81 -18.93 -12.12
CA ASP A 61 3.58 -19.36 -10.95
C ASP A 61 3.49 -18.36 -9.81
N LEU A 62 3.18 -17.09 -10.13
CA LEU A 62 2.96 -16.04 -9.14
C LEU A 62 1.67 -15.28 -9.48
N PRO A 63 0.51 -15.85 -9.16
CA PRO A 63 -0.76 -15.12 -9.31
C PRO A 63 -0.88 -14.01 -8.27
N LEU A 64 -1.74 -13.05 -8.54
CA LEU A 64 -1.93 -11.88 -7.67
C LEU A 64 -2.23 -12.26 -6.22
N ILE A 65 -3.05 -13.27 -5.99
CA ILE A 65 -3.37 -13.70 -4.62
C ILE A 65 -2.11 -14.12 -3.84
N GLU A 66 -1.17 -14.79 -4.50
CA GLU A 66 0.08 -15.19 -3.84
C GLU A 66 0.94 -13.98 -3.51
N LEU A 67 1.00 -12.98 -4.39
CA LEU A 67 1.70 -11.74 -4.10
C LEU A 67 1.08 -11.03 -2.89
N VAL A 68 -0.25 -10.97 -2.83
CA VAL A 68 -0.97 -10.35 -1.71
C VAL A 68 -0.64 -11.06 -0.39
N LYS A 69 -0.67 -12.39 -0.40
CA LYS A 69 -0.33 -13.19 0.78
C LYS A 69 1.12 -12.99 1.21
N ASP A 70 2.03 -12.92 0.25
CA ASP A 70 3.46 -12.76 0.52
C ASP A 70 3.74 -11.41 1.18
N VAL A 71 3.21 -10.31 0.65
CA VAL A 71 3.45 -8.99 1.24
C VAL A 71 2.78 -8.86 2.60
N TYR A 72 1.60 -9.45 2.78
CA TYR A 72 0.96 -9.51 4.09
C TYR A 72 1.85 -10.22 5.10
N ARG A 73 2.36 -11.41 4.75
CA ARG A 73 3.25 -12.20 5.62
C ARG A 73 4.50 -11.42 5.98
N ASP A 74 5.04 -10.63 5.04
CA ASP A 74 6.25 -9.85 5.25
C ASP A 74 6.00 -8.51 5.96
N GLY A 75 4.80 -8.28 6.44
CA GLY A 75 4.49 -7.18 7.34
C GLY A 75 3.97 -5.91 6.70
N ALA A 76 3.60 -5.94 5.42
CA ALA A 76 2.99 -4.77 4.76
C ALA A 76 1.73 -4.33 5.47
N SER A 77 1.45 -3.04 5.44
CA SER A 77 0.24 -2.45 6.05
C SER A 77 -0.97 -2.50 5.14
N GLY A 78 -0.77 -2.66 3.84
CA GLY A 78 -1.81 -2.74 2.83
C GLY A 78 -1.19 -2.85 1.45
N ILE A 79 -2.04 -2.99 0.44
CA ILE A 79 -1.60 -3.09 -0.95
C ILE A 79 -2.50 -2.25 -1.85
N VAL A 80 -1.87 -1.55 -2.80
CA VAL A 80 -2.53 -0.75 -3.83
C VAL A 80 -2.28 -1.43 -5.17
N ILE A 81 -3.35 -1.80 -5.86
CA ILE A 81 -3.29 -2.58 -7.11
C ILE A 81 -3.74 -1.69 -8.25
N ASN A 82 -2.87 -1.53 -9.24
CA ASN A 82 -3.14 -0.71 -10.42
C ASN A 82 -3.84 -1.58 -11.48
N ILE A 83 -5.11 -1.31 -11.73
CA ILE A 83 -5.93 -2.05 -12.69
C ILE A 83 -5.59 -1.55 -14.10
N GLY A 84 -5.16 -2.45 -14.97
CA GLY A 84 -4.75 -2.07 -16.31
C GLY A 84 -4.38 -3.30 -17.17
N PRO A 85 -3.35 -3.16 -18.02
CA PRO A 85 -3.04 -4.22 -18.99
C PRO A 85 -2.55 -5.53 -18.36
N TYR A 86 -2.07 -5.51 -17.12
CA TYR A 86 -1.55 -6.71 -16.47
C TYR A 86 -2.51 -7.31 -15.44
N ILE A 87 -3.45 -6.53 -14.92
CA ILE A 87 -4.46 -6.96 -13.96
C ILE A 87 -5.79 -6.38 -14.39
N ASP A 88 -6.72 -7.24 -14.86
CA ASP A 88 -8.04 -6.81 -15.32
C ASP A 88 -8.98 -6.49 -14.16
N ALA A 89 -8.92 -7.30 -13.12
CA ALA A 89 -9.82 -7.17 -11.97
C ALA A 89 -9.21 -7.88 -10.77
N ILE A 90 -9.68 -7.51 -9.58
CA ILE A 90 -9.25 -8.12 -8.33
C ILE A 90 -10.27 -9.22 -7.98
N GLY A 91 -9.80 -10.45 -7.88
CA GLY A 91 -10.66 -11.60 -7.66
C GLY A 91 -11.25 -11.68 -6.25
N GLN A 92 -12.33 -12.45 -6.12
CA GLN A 92 -13.00 -12.64 -4.84
C GLN A 92 -12.10 -13.28 -3.79
N ASP A 93 -11.17 -14.14 -4.20
CA ASP A 93 -10.19 -14.76 -3.32
C ASP A 93 -9.35 -13.72 -2.56
N ILE A 94 -8.97 -12.64 -3.26
CA ILE A 94 -8.20 -11.54 -2.66
C ILE A 94 -9.08 -10.74 -1.69
N LEU A 95 -10.31 -10.44 -2.09
CA LEU A 95 -11.25 -9.70 -1.24
C LEU A 95 -11.53 -10.46 0.05
N ASP A 96 -11.76 -11.77 -0.04
CA ASP A 96 -12.03 -12.62 1.11
C ASP A 96 -10.82 -12.70 2.04
N PHE A 97 -9.63 -12.88 1.49
CA PHE A 97 -8.39 -12.90 2.25
C PHE A 97 -8.18 -11.57 2.99
N ALA A 98 -8.36 -10.47 2.27
CA ALA A 98 -8.17 -9.14 2.82
C ALA A 98 -9.14 -8.86 3.98
N ASP A 99 -10.40 -9.22 3.83
CA ASP A 99 -11.41 -9.03 4.87
C ASP A 99 -11.15 -9.93 6.08
N GLU A 100 -10.74 -11.17 5.85
CA GLU A 100 -10.41 -12.11 6.92
C GLU A 100 -9.22 -11.60 7.76
N LYS A 101 -8.20 -11.07 7.11
CA LYS A 101 -6.96 -10.65 7.77
C LYS A 101 -6.95 -9.18 8.20
N GLY A 102 -7.97 -8.40 7.83
CA GLY A 102 -7.94 -6.97 8.07
C GLY A 102 -6.78 -6.29 7.32
N PHE A 103 -6.55 -6.72 6.08
CA PHE A 103 -5.45 -6.22 5.24
C PHE A 103 -6.01 -5.32 4.15
N PRO A 104 -5.86 -3.99 4.27
CA PRO A 104 -6.44 -3.06 3.29
C PRO A 104 -5.95 -3.30 1.88
N VAL A 105 -6.90 -3.45 0.95
CA VAL A 105 -6.64 -3.61 -0.47
C VAL A 105 -7.32 -2.46 -1.21
N PHE A 106 -6.53 -1.75 -2.02
CA PHE A 106 -7.00 -0.62 -2.83
C PHE A 106 -6.89 -0.96 -4.30
N GLU A 107 -7.77 -0.38 -5.10
CA GLU A 107 -7.62 -0.38 -6.55
C GLU A 107 -7.43 1.05 -7.05
N VAL A 108 -6.64 1.21 -8.12
CA VAL A 108 -6.37 2.47 -8.78
C VAL A 108 -6.47 2.25 -10.28
N PRO A 109 -7.23 3.08 -11.03
CA PRO A 109 -7.29 2.95 -12.49
C PRO A 109 -5.92 3.20 -13.13
N TRP A 110 -5.69 2.60 -14.30
CA TRP A 110 -4.40 2.70 -14.99
C TRP A 110 -4.00 4.14 -15.34
N HIS A 111 -4.99 5.02 -15.62
CA HIS A 111 -4.69 6.41 -15.97
C HIS A 111 -4.20 7.25 -14.78
N VAL A 112 -4.38 6.76 -13.56
CA VAL A 112 -3.86 7.43 -12.37
C VAL A 112 -2.44 6.94 -12.11
N HIS A 113 -1.49 7.86 -12.05
CA HIS A 113 -0.08 7.50 -11.85
C HIS A 113 0.19 7.18 -10.38
N MET A 114 0.52 5.93 -10.09
CA MET A 114 0.85 5.52 -8.72
C MET A 114 2.01 6.31 -8.14
N ALA A 115 2.95 6.74 -8.99
CA ALA A 115 4.07 7.56 -8.55
C ALA A 115 3.62 8.86 -7.88
N GLU A 116 2.52 9.47 -8.35
CA GLU A 116 1.97 10.67 -7.74
C GLU A 116 1.39 10.38 -6.35
N ILE A 117 0.68 9.27 -6.22
CA ILE A 117 0.14 8.83 -4.92
C ILE A 117 1.29 8.57 -3.95
N MET A 118 2.32 7.84 -4.39
CA MET A 118 3.49 7.52 -3.58
C MET A 118 4.22 8.79 -3.13
N ARG A 119 4.38 9.76 -4.05
CA ARG A 119 5.03 11.04 -3.75
C ARG A 119 4.30 11.79 -2.64
N ILE A 120 2.98 11.87 -2.73
CA ILE A 120 2.15 12.57 -1.73
C ILE A 120 2.29 11.90 -0.36
N ILE A 121 2.21 10.58 -0.31
CA ILE A 121 2.31 9.81 0.93
C ILE A 121 3.70 9.99 1.55
N CYS A 122 4.74 9.80 0.77
CA CYS A 122 6.11 9.90 1.27
C CYS A 122 6.46 11.31 1.70
N TYR A 123 5.96 12.32 0.99
CA TYR A 123 6.12 13.72 1.40
C TYR A 123 5.51 13.95 2.78
N GLU A 124 4.28 13.48 3.00
CA GLU A 124 3.60 13.68 4.29
C GLU A 124 4.29 12.93 5.43
N ILE A 125 4.75 11.71 5.20
CA ILE A 125 5.52 10.96 6.19
C ILE A 125 6.79 11.72 6.58
N THR A 126 7.52 12.20 5.57
CA THR A 126 8.76 12.96 5.78
C THR A 126 8.48 14.25 6.54
N ARG A 127 7.40 14.96 6.19
CA ARG A 127 7.01 16.20 6.86
C ARG A 127 6.72 15.96 8.34
N GLN A 128 6.03 14.89 8.69
CA GLN A 128 5.75 14.55 10.09
C GLN A 128 7.02 14.21 10.86
N GLN A 129 7.94 13.48 10.25
CA GLN A 129 9.23 13.18 10.85
C GLN A 129 10.06 14.45 11.08
N GLN A 130 10.03 15.37 10.13
CA GLN A 130 10.73 16.65 10.24
C GLN A 130 10.17 17.48 11.40
N ASN A 131 8.85 17.54 11.54
CA ASN A 131 8.20 18.25 12.64
C ASN A 131 8.63 17.69 14.00
N VAL A 132 8.72 16.38 14.13
CA VAL A 132 9.17 15.73 15.37
C VAL A 132 10.61 16.13 15.70
N ILE A 133 11.49 16.14 14.71
CA ILE A 133 12.89 16.54 14.88
C ILE A 133 12.98 18.00 15.34
N GLU A 134 12.25 18.90 14.72
CA GLU A 134 12.23 20.32 15.07
C GLU A 134 11.73 20.57 16.49
N ILE A 135 10.65 19.91 16.89
CA ILE A 135 10.11 20.02 18.25
C ILE A 135 11.13 19.52 19.25
N THR A 136 11.76 18.39 19.01
CA THR A 136 12.78 17.83 19.90
C THR A 136 13.97 18.77 20.04
N ALA A 137 14.44 19.34 18.94
CA ALA A 137 15.55 20.31 18.96
C ALA A 137 15.19 21.56 19.76
N ALA A 138 13.95 22.04 19.63
CA ALA A 138 13.49 23.24 20.37
C ALA A 138 13.42 23.03 21.87
N LEU A 139 13.21 21.79 22.32
CA LEU A 139 13.13 21.46 23.75
C LEU A 139 14.50 21.30 24.42
N ASN A 140 15.55 21.15 23.65
CA ASN A 140 16.91 20.99 24.14
C ASN A 140 17.68 22.31 24.11
#